data_10de24e73e9460c893fd4d607e48ddac
#
_entry.id   10de24e73e9460c893fd4d607e48ddac
#
_cell.length_a   1.000
_cell.length_b   1.000
_cell.length_c   1.000
_cell.angle_alpha   90.00
_cell.angle_beta   90.00
_cell.angle_gamma   90.00
#
_symmetry.space_group_name_H-M   'P 1'
#
loop_
_entity.id
_entity.type
_entity.pdbx_description
1 polymer ?
#
loop_
_entity_poly.entity_id
_entity_poly.type
_entity_poly.pdbx_seq_one_letter_code
_entity_poly.pdbx_strand_id
1 'polypeptide(L)'
;MTADTDRELVRRVQRGDRSAFDLLFLRHRHKIHGLVSRFVLREGEIDDVVQESFIKAYRALPRFRLESAFYTWLYRIAINTAKN
;
A
#
# COMPACT_ATOMS: atom_id res chain seq x y z
N MET A 1 6.96 -9.05 22.63
CA MET A 1 6.28 -9.52 21.41
C MET A 1 6.68 -8.60 20.25
N THR A 2 7.27 -9.16 19.23
CA THR A 2 7.66 -8.37 18.06
C THR A 2 6.49 -8.25 17.09
N ALA A 3 6.32 -7.05 16.55
CA ALA A 3 5.32 -6.86 15.50
C ALA A 3 5.75 -7.63 14.25
N ASP A 4 4.79 -8.13 13.50
CA ASP A 4 5.08 -8.78 12.23
C ASP A 4 5.76 -7.80 11.29
N THR A 5 6.75 -8.27 10.54
CA THR A 5 7.40 -7.48 9.51
C THR A 5 6.44 -7.33 8.32
N ASP A 6 6.69 -6.35 7.47
CA ASP A 6 5.95 -6.21 6.23
C ASP A 6 6.01 -7.49 5.40
N ARG A 7 7.18 -8.10 5.33
CA ARG A 7 7.37 -9.34 4.57
C ARG A 7 6.48 -10.46 5.09
N GLU A 8 6.40 -10.61 6.40
CA GLU A 8 5.54 -11.63 7.02
C GLU A 8 4.06 -11.34 6.71
N LEU A 9 3.65 -10.08 6.82
CA LEU A 9 2.28 -9.69 6.52
C LEU A 9 1.93 -9.94 5.05
N VAL A 10 2.85 -9.60 4.14
CA VAL A 10 2.66 -9.86 2.71
C VAL A 10 2.43 -11.35 2.46
N ARG A 11 3.27 -12.21 3.06
CA ARG A 11 3.12 -13.64 2.88
C ARG A 11 1.80 -14.16 3.43
N ARG A 12 1.34 -13.60 4.55
CA ARG A 12 0.04 -13.97 5.11
C ARG A 12 -1.10 -13.60 4.16
N VAL A 13 -1.04 -12.40 3.57
CA VAL A 13 -2.05 -11.99 2.58
C VAL A 13 -2.03 -12.94 1.38
N GLN A 14 -0.84 -13.29 0.91
CA GLN A 14 -0.69 -14.19 -0.24
C GLN A 14 -1.26 -15.59 0.04
N ARG A 15 -1.35 -15.97 1.31
CA ARG A 15 -1.96 -17.25 1.71
C ARG A 15 -3.45 -17.11 2.02
N GLY A 16 -4.03 -15.93 1.80
CA GLY A 16 -5.47 -15.72 1.97
C GLY A 16 -5.88 -15.02 3.26
N ASP A 17 -4.94 -14.57 4.08
CA ASP A 17 -5.26 -13.85 5.31
C ASP A 17 -5.47 -12.36 5.01
N ARG A 18 -6.72 -11.99 4.78
CA ARG A 18 -7.07 -10.60 4.45
C ARG A 18 -6.79 -9.64 5.58
N SER A 19 -6.88 -10.11 6.83
CA SER A 19 -6.64 -9.23 7.98
C SER A 19 -5.20 -8.72 8.03
N ALA A 20 -4.26 -9.47 7.47
CA ALA A 20 -2.87 -9.02 7.38
C ALA A 20 -2.74 -7.79 6.48
N PHE A 21 -3.59 -7.66 5.46
CA PHE A 21 -3.56 -6.48 4.61
C PHE A 21 -4.04 -5.23 5.38
N ASP A 22 -5.01 -5.37 6.26
CA ASP A 22 -5.46 -4.26 7.10
C ASP A 22 -4.30 -3.70 7.94
N LEU A 23 -3.43 -4.58 8.43
CA LEU A 23 -2.25 -4.16 9.17
C LEU A 23 -1.26 -3.42 8.29
N LEU A 24 -1.06 -3.88 7.06
CA LEU A 24 -0.20 -3.18 6.10
C LEU A 24 -0.77 -1.79 5.78
N PHE A 25 -2.08 -1.70 5.59
CA PHE A 25 -2.76 -0.43 5.36
C PHE A 25 -2.54 0.53 6.52
N LEU A 26 -2.82 0.10 7.75
CA LEU A 26 -2.66 0.94 8.93
C LEU A 26 -1.21 1.40 9.11
N ARG A 27 -0.27 0.54 8.78
CA ARG A 27 1.16 0.83 8.96
C ARG A 27 1.65 1.89 7.97
N HIS A 28 1.13 1.89 6.75
CA HIS A 28 1.68 2.71 5.67
C HIS A 28 0.79 3.85 5.20
N ARG A 29 -0.46 3.93 5.66
CA ARG A 29 -1.41 4.91 5.12
C ARG A 29 -0.95 6.36 5.24
N HIS A 30 -0.33 6.71 6.37
CA HIS A 30 0.10 8.10 6.58
C HIS A 30 1.24 8.49 5.65
N LYS A 31 2.19 7.60 5.43
CA LYS A 31 3.29 7.87 4.50
C LYS A 31 2.78 7.99 3.07
N ILE A 32 1.84 7.13 2.68
CA ILE A 32 1.27 7.19 1.33
C ILE A 32 0.43 8.45 1.17
N HIS A 33 -0.34 8.85 2.17
CA HIS A 33 -1.09 10.10 2.13
C HIS A 33 -0.14 11.29 1.91
N GLY A 34 0.95 11.36 2.68
CA GLY A 34 1.94 12.42 2.53
C GLY A 34 2.58 12.43 1.16
N LEU A 35 2.87 11.24 0.61
CA LEU A 35 3.43 11.13 -0.73
C LEU A 35 2.46 11.65 -1.78
N VAL A 36 1.21 11.18 -1.73
CA VAL A 36 0.19 11.55 -2.72
C VAL A 36 -0.10 13.06 -2.67
N SER A 37 -0.06 13.66 -1.48
CA SER A 37 -0.32 15.09 -1.32
C SER A 37 0.67 15.98 -2.08
N ARG A 38 1.81 15.44 -2.48
CA ARG A 38 2.79 16.18 -3.30
C ARG A 38 2.37 16.25 -4.77
N PHE A 39 1.48 15.39 -5.20
CA PHE A 39 1.06 15.29 -6.60
C PHE A 39 -0.38 15.73 -6.81
N VAL A 40 -1.20 15.76 -5.77
CA VAL A 40 -2.62 16.03 -5.83
C VAL A 40 -2.92 17.16 -4.83
N LEU A 41 -3.54 18.23 -5.31
CA LEU A 41 -3.74 19.43 -4.49
C LEU A 41 -5.04 19.45 -3.69
N ARG A 42 -6.07 18.75 -4.16
CA ARG A 42 -7.38 18.77 -3.50
C ARG A 42 -7.45 17.66 -2.46
N GLU A 43 -7.84 18.02 -1.24
CA GLU A 43 -7.89 17.10 -0.11
C GLU A 43 -8.72 15.85 -0.41
N GLY A 44 -9.93 16.03 -0.96
CA GLY A 44 -10.79 14.89 -1.29
C GLY A 44 -10.18 13.97 -2.32
N GLU A 45 -9.46 14.52 -3.29
CA GLU A 45 -8.77 13.72 -4.30
C GLU A 45 -7.60 12.95 -3.71
N ILE A 46 -6.93 13.51 -2.70
CA ILE A 46 -5.82 12.82 -2.02
C ILE A 46 -6.33 11.52 -1.41
N ASP A 47 -7.43 11.59 -0.65
CA ASP A 47 -8.01 10.42 0.00
C ASP A 47 -8.42 9.37 -1.03
N ASP A 48 -9.02 9.79 -2.15
CA ASP A 48 -9.43 8.87 -3.21
C ASP A 48 -8.24 8.16 -3.84
N VAL A 49 -7.15 8.91 -4.10
CA VAL A 49 -5.94 8.33 -4.69
C VAL A 49 -5.28 7.37 -3.72
N VAL A 50 -5.23 7.72 -2.44
CA VAL A 50 -4.68 6.83 -1.42
C VAL A 50 -5.48 5.52 -1.38
N GLN A 51 -6.79 5.61 -1.32
CA GLN A 51 -7.65 4.44 -1.27
C GLN A 51 -7.46 3.58 -2.52
N GLU A 52 -7.47 4.20 -3.70
CA GLU A 52 -7.29 3.46 -4.95
C GLU A 52 -5.92 2.78 -5.00
N SER A 53 -4.89 3.42 -4.50
CA SER A 53 -3.54 2.84 -4.45
C SER A 53 -3.52 1.55 -3.64
N PHE A 54 -4.19 1.54 -2.48
CA PHE A 54 -4.25 0.35 -1.65
C PHE A 54 -5.12 -0.74 -2.28
N ILE A 55 -6.20 -0.37 -2.97
CA ILE A 55 -7.02 -1.33 -3.70
C ILE A 55 -6.20 -2.02 -4.80
N LYS A 56 -5.45 -1.23 -5.56
CA LYS A 56 -4.56 -1.77 -6.60
C LYS A 56 -3.49 -2.69 -6.01
N ALA A 57 -2.90 -2.26 -4.89
CA ALA A 57 -1.89 -3.05 -4.20
C ALA A 57 -2.49 -4.38 -3.74
N TYR A 58 -3.67 -4.36 -3.15
CA TYR A 58 -4.32 -5.58 -2.69
C TYR A 58 -4.55 -6.57 -3.85
N ARG A 59 -5.04 -6.05 -4.97
CA ARG A 59 -5.30 -6.88 -6.15
C ARG A 59 -4.04 -7.45 -6.77
N ALA A 60 -2.93 -6.72 -6.71
CA ALA A 60 -1.67 -7.14 -7.31
C ALA A 60 -0.80 -7.96 -6.36
N LEU A 61 -1.11 -7.95 -5.06
CA LEU A 61 -0.27 -8.58 -4.05
C LEU A 61 -0.02 -10.07 -4.28
N PRO A 62 -1.00 -10.86 -4.77
CA PRO A 62 -0.72 -12.28 -5.05
C PRO A 62 0.44 -12.51 -6.01
N ARG A 63 0.75 -11.55 -6.87
CA ARG A 63 1.82 -11.65 -7.84
C ARG A 63 3.10 -10.90 -7.43
N PHE A 64 3.06 -10.26 -6.26
CA PHE A 64 4.24 -9.56 -5.76
C PHE A 64 5.30 -10.56 -5.32
N ARG A 65 6.50 -10.42 -5.86
CA ARG A 65 7.58 -11.41 -5.69
C ARG A 65 8.55 -11.09 -4.56
N LEU A 66 8.28 -10.03 -3.80
CA LEU A 66 9.16 -9.62 -2.70
C LEU A 66 10.61 -9.33 -3.13
N GLU A 67 10.78 -8.88 -4.37
CA GLU A 67 12.09 -8.47 -4.89
C GLU A 67 12.46 -7.06 -4.44
N SER A 68 11.52 -6.34 -3.84
CA SER A 68 11.74 -5.06 -3.18
C SER A 68 11.00 -5.08 -1.86
N ALA A 69 11.25 -4.08 -0.99
CA ALA A 69 10.45 -3.90 0.20
C ALA A 69 9.01 -3.59 -0.19
N PHE A 70 8.06 -4.02 0.61
CA PHE A 70 6.64 -3.76 0.35
C PHE A 70 6.38 -2.26 0.14
N TYR A 71 6.93 -1.41 1.00
CA TYR A 71 6.72 0.04 0.89
C TYR A 71 7.23 0.60 -0.44
N THR A 72 8.37 0.12 -0.92
CA THR A 72 8.92 0.58 -2.20
C THR A 72 8.00 0.22 -3.35
N TRP A 73 7.45 -0.99 -3.32
CA TRP A 73 6.50 -1.46 -4.33
C TRP A 73 5.19 -0.67 -4.26
N LEU A 74 4.66 -0.47 -3.04
CA LEU A 74 3.44 0.31 -2.82
C LEU A 74 3.63 1.77 -3.25
N TYR A 75 4.77 2.34 -2.96
CA TYR A 75 5.15 3.70 -3.34
C TYR A 75 5.01 3.91 -4.86
N ARG A 76 5.50 2.95 -5.65
CA ARG A 76 5.40 3.04 -7.10
C ARG A 76 3.96 2.99 -7.58
N ILE A 77 3.15 2.13 -6.96
CA ILE A 77 1.73 2.06 -7.28
C ILE A 77 1.05 3.40 -6.97
N ALA A 78 1.35 3.99 -5.81
CA ALA A 78 0.75 5.24 -5.39
C ALA A 78 1.14 6.40 -6.32
N ILE A 79 2.40 6.50 -6.70
CA ILE A 79 2.85 7.54 -7.63
C ILE A 79 2.17 7.39 -8.98
N ASN A 80 2.11 6.18 -9.51
CA ASN A 80 1.46 5.94 -10.80
C ASN A 80 -0.02 6.27 -10.74
N THR A 81 -0.68 5.95 -9.64
CA THR A 81 -2.10 6.27 -9.45
C THR A 81 -2.31 7.77 -9.38
N ALA A 82 -1.44 8.48 -8.66
CA ALA A 82 -1.54 9.93 -8.52
C ALA A 82 -1.32 10.67 -9.83
N LYS A 83 -0.49 10.13 -10.72
CA LYS A 83 -0.17 10.76 -12.01
C LYS A 83 -1.22 10.52 -13.07
N ASN A 84 -2.01 9.50 -12.90
CA ASN A 84 -3.10 9.19 -13.85
C ASN A 84 -4.40 9.92 -13.43
#